data_411e18d24b2e0a07011d4e6cd421bbf4
#
_entry.id   411e18d24b2e0a07011d4e6cd421bbf4
#
_cell.length_a   1.000
_cell.length_b   1.000
_cell.length_c   1.000
_cell.angle_alpha   90.00
_cell.angle_beta   90.00
_cell.angle_gamma   90.00
#
_symmetry.space_group_name_H-M   'P 1'
#
loop_
_entity.id
_entity.type
_entity.pdbx_description
1 polymer ?
#
loop_
_entity_poly.entity_id
_entity_poly.type
_entity_poly.pdbx_seq_one_letter_code
_entity_poly.pdbx_strand_id
1 'polypeptide(L)'
;MDKNTVIGLSLIGVLLVTFTYLNQPSQAELAKKAKTEKALKEKAAAQEKVLNKRVKSADANTGNDSPTVVIPAVKEEIITLESDKIIFTVSTKGGVVNTVQLKEFESYNNFAKKEKNNKPLYLFKDGDQKNELAFTYKGKKYATGNKSFQVVSKSKNRLVLAHQLDKGSIEYVYQLTDGYTVDFDINVKGLGNDVVPNSVFMNWKMAMHKTERLLSEQRKVSTICFQNADGKLDWNSEVSNDFTELEQDVNWVAFKQSYFSSILQPTTPFKTTGSKLVTTNYKEGEAEFGTKIKKYYAKLNLGLSSTENGNARFSWYFGPNDYKTLKSFNKGYDDILNWGWGIFRWINIYAVQPVFELFTSSGVGIGIAILLLTLILKLILVPVQWKMFVSSAKMRILKPDIEQINAKYPNKEDAMKKQMDMMALYRESGASPLSGCVPMLFQMPILLAVFRFFPASFELRQKGFLWAEDLSSYDS
;
A
#
# COMPACT_ATOMS: atom_id res chain seq x y z
N MET A 1 -23.43 -39.45 -11.17
CA MET A 1 -23.30 -38.45 -12.24
C MET A 1 -24.12 -38.92 -13.43
N ASP A 2 -24.98 -38.05 -13.92
CA ASP A 2 -25.87 -38.38 -15.04
C ASP A 2 -25.01 -38.53 -16.32
N LYS A 3 -25.32 -39.53 -17.19
CA LYS A 3 -24.57 -39.79 -18.42
C LYS A 3 -24.37 -38.51 -19.27
N ASN A 4 -25.35 -37.61 -19.26
CA ASN A 4 -25.31 -36.33 -19.98
C ASN A 4 -24.31 -35.34 -19.38
N THR A 5 -24.09 -35.38 -18.08
CA THR A 5 -23.08 -34.53 -17.40
C THR A 5 -21.66 -35.01 -17.73
N VAL A 6 -21.46 -36.32 -17.83
CA VAL A 6 -20.17 -36.91 -18.20
C VAL A 6 -19.84 -36.58 -19.67
N ILE A 7 -20.83 -36.68 -20.56
CA ILE A 7 -20.70 -36.33 -21.98
C ILE A 7 -20.42 -34.82 -22.14
N GLY A 8 -21.14 -33.98 -21.39
CA GLY A 8 -20.90 -32.50 -21.42
C GLY A 8 -19.50 -32.10 -20.95
N LEU A 9 -19.04 -32.70 -19.83
CA LEU A 9 -17.66 -32.48 -19.34
C LEU A 9 -16.61 -33.03 -20.32
N SER A 10 -16.85 -34.18 -20.95
CA SER A 10 -15.96 -34.74 -21.93
C SER A 10 -15.90 -33.88 -23.21
N LEU A 11 -17.03 -33.32 -23.64
CA LEU A 11 -17.08 -32.38 -24.77
C LEU A 11 -16.34 -31.06 -24.48
N ILE A 12 -16.49 -30.53 -23.28
CA ILE A 12 -15.73 -29.35 -22.83
C ILE A 12 -14.22 -29.66 -22.78
N GLY A 13 -13.87 -30.83 -22.27
CA GLY A 13 -12.48 -31.32 -22.27
C GLY A 13 -11.91 -31.46 -23.69
N VAL A 14 -12.65 -32.06 -24.60
CA VAL A 14 -12.26 -32.18 -26.00
C VAL A 14 -12.16 -30.81 -26.68
N LEU A 15 -13.09 -29.91 -26.43
CA LEU A 15 -13.05 -28.53 -26.97
C LEU A 15 -11.84 -27.76 -26.44
N LEU A 16 -11.50 -27.88 -25.17
CA LEU A 16 -10.31 -27.24 -24.58
C LEU A 16 -9.02 -27.85 -25.19
N VAL A 17 -8.96 -29.18 -25.33
CA VAL A 17 -7.82 -29.84 -25.92
C VAL A 17 -7.68 -29.46 -27.41
N THR A 18 -8.79 -29.45 -28.16
CA THR A 18 -8.80 -29.05 -29.57
C THR A 18 -8.45 -27.57 -29.74
N PHE A 19 -8.98 -26.69 -28.87
CA PHE A 19 -8.63 -25.28 -28.84
C PHE A 19 -7.12 -25.08 -28.53
N THR A 20 -6.60 -25.82 -27.55
CA THR A 20 -5.17 -25.77 -27.19
C THR A 20 -4.31 -26.30 -28.32
N TYR A 21 -4.74 -27.36 -28.99
CA TYR A 21 -4.01 -27.95 -30.12
C TYR A 21 -4.03 -27.05 -31.36
N LEU A 22 -5.18 -26.46 -31.70
CA LEU A 22 -5.31 -25.53 -32.84
C LEU A 22 -4.63 -24.17 -32.59
N ASN A 23 -4.51 -23.76 -31.33
CA ASN A 23 -3.81 -22.54 -30.93
C ASN A 23 -2.39 -22.79 -30.41
N GLN A 24 -1.85 -23.98 -30.59
CA GLN A 24 -0.42 -24.21 -30.32
C GLN A 24 0.42 -23.27 -31.21
N PRO A 25 1.19 -22.37 -30.57
CA PRO A 25 2.06 -21.49 -31.37
C PRO A 25 3.06 -22.34 -32.16
N SER A 26 3.28 -21.99 -33.40
CA SER A 26 4.25 -22.69 -34.27
C SER A 26 5.65 -22.65 -33.60
N GLN A 27 6.51 -23.62 -33.94
CA GLN A 27 7.88 -23.63 -33.40
C GLN A 27 8.64 -22.31 -33.67
N ALA A 28 8.32 -21.66 -34.81
CA ALA A 28 8.87 -20.35 -35.16
C ALA A 28 8.34 -19.22 -34.21
N GLU A 29 7.07 -19.29 -33.80
CA GLU A 29 6.49 -18.33 -32.81
C GLU A 29 7.00 -18.60 -31.42
N LEU A 30 7.18 -19.86 -31.01
CA LEU A 30 7.81 -20.23 -29.75
C LEU A 30 9.26 -19.74 -29.67
N ALA A 31 10.02 -19.90 -30.74
CA ALA A 31 11.39 -19.39 -30.83
C ALA A 31 11.43 -17.85 -30.83
N LYS A 32 10.46 -17.18 -31.43
CA LYS A 32 10.34 -15.74 -31.44
C LYS A 32 9.92 -15.23 -30.05
N LYS A 33 8.96 -15.89 -29.39
CA LYS A 33 8.57 -15.60 -28.00
C LYS A 33 9.72 -15.83 -27.01
N ALA A 34 10.45 -16.95 -27.15
CA ALA A 34 11.61 -17.24 -26.32
C ALA A 34 12.75 -16.21 -26.50
N LYS A 35 13.02 -15.76 -27.74
CA LYS A 35 13.97 -14.67 -28.00
C LYS A 35 13.50 -13.35 -27.42
N THR A 36 12.22 -13.03 -27.56
CA THR A 36 11.62 -11.79 -26.98
C THR A 36 11.63 -11.84 -25.47
N GLU A 37 11.28 -12.98 -24.88
CA GLU A 37 11.30 -13.18 -23.42
C GLU A 37 12.72 -13.12 -22.85
N LYS A 38 13.70 -13.70 -23.57
CA LYS A 38 15.11 -13.61 -23.20
C LYS A 38 15.63 -12.17 -23.28
N ALA A 39 15.28 -11.45 -24.35
CA ALA A 39 15.62 -10.03 -24.50
C ALA A 39 14.92 -9.14 -23.47
N LEU A 40 13.66 -9.47 -23.08
CA LEU A 40 12.96 -8.80 -21.98
C LEU A 40 13.62 -9.08 -20.63
N LYS A 41 14.00 -10.33 -20.35
CA LYS A 41 14.73 -10.72 -19.13
C LYS A 41 16.11 -10.05 -19.07
N GLU A 42 16.83 -9.97 -20.18
CA GLU A 42 18.12 -9.27 -20.25
C GLU A 42 17.96 -7.75 -20.06
N LYS A 43 16.94 -7.14 -20.66
CA LYS A 43 16.58 -5.73 -20.41
C LYS A 43 16.16 -5.49 -18.97
N ALA A 44 15.33 -6.35 -18.40
CA ALA A 44 14.92 -6.27 -17.00
C ALA A 44 16.11 -6.42 -16.04
N ALA A 45 17.02 -7.39 -16.32
CA ALA A 45 18.25 -7.56 -15.53
C ALA A 45 19.22 -6.38 -15.68
N ALA A 46 19.31 -5.79 -16.87
CA ALA A 46 20.11 -4.59 -17.09
C ALA A 46 19.51 -3.37 -16.37
N GLN A 47 18.18 -3.20 -16.43
CA GLN A 47 17.45 -2.17 -15.66
C GLN A 47 17.61 -2.37 -14.16
N GLU A 48 17.51 -3.62 -13.67
CA GLU A 48 17.72 -3.94 -12.27
C GLU A 48 19.16 -3.63 -11.81
N LYS A 49 20.18 -3.90 -12.64
CA LYS A 49 21.57 -3.52 -12.35
C LYS A 49 21.74 -2.00 -12.27
N VAL A 50 21.13 -1.25 -13.19
CA VAL A 50 21.15 0.21 -13.19
C VAL A 50 20.41 0.75 -11.96
N LEU A 51 19.24 0.19 -11.65
CA LEU A 51 18.45 0.53 -10.47
C LEU A 51 19.22 0.24 -9.18
N ASN A 52 19.79 -0.95 -9.05
CA ASN A 52 20.61 -1.33 -7.89
C ASN A 52 21.86 -0.44 -7.74
N LYS A 53 22.45 0.02 -8.85
CA LYS A 53 23.53 0.99 -8.83
C LYS A 53 23.04 2.36 -8.34
N ARG A 54 21.85 2.83 -8.80
CA ARG A 54 21.22 4.09 -8.36
C ARG A 54 20.82 4.01 -6.87
N VAL A 55 20.24 2.89 -6.43
CA VAL A 55 19.90 2.63 -5.03
C VAL A 55 21.15 2.66 -4.15
N LYS A 56 22.23 1.95 -4.55
CA LYS A 56 23.51 1.98 -3.82
C LYS A 56 24.13 3.37 -3.79
N SER A 57 24.08 4.14 -4.88
CA SER A 57 24.58 5.52 -4.89
C SER A 57 23.70 6.46 -4.07
N ALA A 58 22.40 6.18 -3.93
CA ALA A 58 21.52 6.91 -3.02
C ALA A 58 21.88 6.66 -1.55
N ASP A 59 22.20 5.42 -1.18
CA ASP A 59 22.68 5.06 0.17
C ASP A 59 24.11 5.57 0.44
N ALA A 60 25.01 5.48 -0.56
CA ALA A 60 26.40 5.92 -0.41
C ALA A 60 26.56 7.45 -0.30
N ASN A 61 25.59 8.22 -0.86
CA ASN A 61 25.62 9.69 -0.76
C ASN A 61 25.22 10.24 0.62
N THR A 62 24.98 9.36 1.59
CA THR A 62 24.75 9.70 3.01
C THR A 62 26.02 9.52 3.86
N GLY A 63 27.20 9.38 3.23
CA GLY A 63 28.47 9.23 3.89
C GLY A 63 28.92 10.46 4.68
N ASN A 64 29.45 10.20 5.85
CA ASN A 64 29.89 11.10 6.89
C ASN A 64 31.18 11.90 6.54
N ASP A 65 31.16 12.79 5.57
CA ASP A 65 32.22 13.76 5.39
C ASP A 65 31.77 15.15 5.85
N SER A 66 31.49 15.28 7.14
CA SER A 66 31.29 16.59 7.76
C SER A 66 32.55 17.04 8.46
N PRO A 67 33.03 18.28 8.27
CA PRO A 67 34.14 18.82 9.05
C PRO A 67 33.73 18.87 10.52
N THR A 68 34.53 18.21 11.35
CA THR A 68 34.32 18.11 12.78
C THR A 68 34.63 19.47 13.41
N VAL A 69 33.63 20.28 13.65
CA VAL A 69 33.72 21.30 14.69
C VAL A 69 33.63 20.49 15.99
N VAL A 70 34.69 20.47 16.78
CA VAL A 70 34.72 19.77 18.08
C VAL A 70 33.83 20.55 19.05
N ILE A 71 32.54 20.26 19.04
CA ILE A 71 31.63 20.60 20.12
C ILE A 71 31.81 19.47 21.16
N PRO A 72 31.90 19.75 22.48
CA PRO A 72 31.99 18.71 23.49
C PRO A 72 30.91 17.65 23.24
N ALA A 73 31.29 16.38 23.27
CA ALA A 73 30.35 15.28 23.07
C ALA A 73 29.31 15.31 24.21
N VAL A 74 28.18 15.93 23.97
CA VAL A 74 27.03 15.85 24.87
C VAL A 74 26.57 14.40 24.84
N LYS A 75 26.40 13.81 26.04
CA LYS A 75 25.89 12.44 26.17
C LYS A 75 24.53 12.35 25.48
N GLU A 76 24.36 11.36 24.62
CA GLU A 76 23.07 11.09 23.98
C GLU A 76 21.99 10.84 25.03
N GLU A 77 20.88 11.57 24.91
CA GLU A 77 19.71 11.44 25.76
C GLU A 77 18.50 11.09 24.90
N ILE A 78 17.70 10.13 25.36
CA ILE A 78 16.41 9.76 24.73
C ILE A 78 15.30 10.42 25.53
N ILE A 79 14.55 11.29 24.85
CA ILE A 79 13.48 12.09 25.45
C ILE A 79 12.14 11.51 25.04
N THR A 80 11.27 11.22 26.00
CA THR A 80 9.94 10.68 25.79
C THR A 80 8.90 11.77 25.84
N LEU A 81 8.03 11.79 24.84
CA LEU A 81 6.75 12.49 24.82
C LEU A 81 5.64 11.44 24.71
N GLU A 82 4.48 11.72 25.28
CA GLU A 82 3.40 10.75 25.36
C GLU A 82 2.04 11.43 25.21
N SER A 83 1.19 10.86 24.32
CA SER A 83 -0.22 11.21 24.17
C SER A 83 -1.11 10.05 24.64
N ASP A 84 -2.39 10.15 24.42
CA ASP A 84 -3.37 9.08 24.66
C ASP A 84 -3.12 7.86 23.75
N LYS A 85 -2.66 8.07 22.51
CA LYS A 85 -2.52 7.04 21.47
C LYS A 85 -1.09 6.57 21.24
N ILE A 86 -0.09 7.46 21.43
CA ILE A 86 1.30 7.15 21.06
C ILE A 86 2.29 7.46 22.19
N ILE A 87 3.36 6.66 22.25
CA ILE A 87 4.60 6.96 22.95
C ILE A 87 5.63 7.29 21.88
N PHE A 88 6.21 8.47 21.96
CA PHE A 88 7.10 9.05 20.96
C PHE A 88 8.42 9.44 21.62
N THR A 89 9.53 8.89 21.11
CA THR A 89 10.83 9.22 21.68
C THR A 89 11.73 9.91 20.64
N VAL A 90 12.53 10.85 21.11
CA VAL A 90 13.47 11.62 20.30
C VAL A 90 14.86 11.51 20.91
N SER A 91 15.88 11.25 20.08
CA SER A 91 17.28 11.29 20.49
C SER A 91 17.85 12.69 20.33
N THR A 92 18.62 13.15 21.33
CA THR A 92 19.38 14.40 21.22
C THR A 92 20.53 14.29 20.23
N LYS A 93 20.95 13.08 19.86
CA LYS A 93 21.85 12.83 18.75
C LYS A 93 21.10 12.89 17.43
N GLY A 94 21.35 13.90 16.64
CA GLY A 94 20.67 14.17 15.39
C GLY A 94 19.31 14.87 15.55
N GLY A 95 18.77 14.96 16.77
CA GLY A 95 17.42 15.43 16.98
C GLY A 95 16.35 14.52 16.35
N VAL A 96 16.68 13.25 16.12
CA VAL A 96 15.87 12.32 15.31
C VAL A 96 14.80 11.60 16.14
N VAL A 97 13.70 11.27 15.50
CA VAL A 97 12.68 10.39 16.10
C VAL A 97 13.29 9.00 16.26
N ASN A 98 13.30 8.50 17.48
CA ASN A 98 13.99 7.26 17.84
C ASN A 98 13.04 6.06 17.86
N THR A 99 11.88 6.18 18.54
CA THR A 99 10.84 5.14 18.55
C THR A 99 9.46 5.75 18.46
N VAL A 100 8.53 5.00 17.88
CA VAL A 100 7.09 5.27 17.96
C VAL A 100 6.38 3.98 18.33
N GLN A 101 5.60 4.05 19.42
CA GLN A 101 4.76 2.96 19.88
C GLN A 101 3.30 3.39 19.82
N LEU A 102 2.44 2.49 19.35
CA LEU A 102 0.99 2.66 19.32
C LEU A 102 0.39 1.91 20.51
N LYS A 103 -0.21 2.65 21.45
CA LYS A 103 -0.67 2.11 22.74
C LYS A 103 -1.85 1.14 22.62
N GLU A 104 -2.71 1.37 21.64
CA GLU A 104 -3.95 0.59 21.45
C GLU A 104 -3.74 -0.69 20.65
N PHE A 105 -2.54 -0.91 20.13
CA PHE A 105 -2.25 -2.02 19.24
C PHE A 105 -1.09 -2.87 19.75
N GLU A 106 -1.10 -4.13 19.35
CA GLU A 106 -0.02 -5.06 19.61
C GLU A 106 0.42 -5.77 18.31
N SER A 107 1.64 -6.31 18.30
CA SER A 107 2.11 -7.12 17.18
C SER A 107 1.45 -8.49 17.22
N TYR A 108 1.40 -9.17 16.06
CA TYR A 108 0.87 -10.53 16.00
C TYR A 108 1.58 -11.49 16.98
N ASN A 109 2.89 -11.36 17.16
CA ASN A 109 3.64 -12.20 18.08
C ASN A 109 3.19 -12.04 19.54
N ASN A 110 2.78 -10.84 19.95
CA ASN A 110 2.23 -10.60 21.29
C ASN A 110 0.81 -11.13 21.39
N PHE A 111 -0.02 -10.89 20.39
CA PHE A 111 -1.39 -11.39 20.29
C PHE A 111 -1.45 -12.93 20.35
N ALA A 112 -0.62 -13.63 19.56
CA ALA A 112 -0.62 -15.09 19.50
C ALA A 112 -0.16 -15.76 20.81
N LYS A 113 0.72 -15.09 21.58
CA LYS A 113 1.18 -15.61 22.87
C LYS A 113 0.16 -15.49 23.98
N LYS A 114 -0.94 -14.76 23.78
CA LYS A 114 -1.98 -14.47 24.78
C LYS A 114 -1.36 -13.94 26.10
N GLU A 115 -0.17 -13.34 26.03
CA GLU A 115 0.46 -12.74 27.17
C GLU A 115 -0.37 -11.52 27.59
N LYS A 116 -0.84 -11.51 28.85
CA LYS A 116 -1.60 -10.38 29.42
C LYS A 116 -0.79 -9.06 29.54
N ASN A 117 0.49 -9.09 29.23
CA ASN A 117 1.35 -7.92 29.16
C ASN A 117 1.14 -7.23 27.81
N ASN A 118 0.16 -6.35 27.77
CA ASN A 118 -0.16 -5.52 26.63
C ASN A 118 1.06 -4.66 26.24
N LYS A 119 1.95 -5.23 25.40
CA LYS A 119 3.14 -4.51 24.92
C LYS A 119 2.73 -3.69 23.71
N PRO A 120 2.83 -2.34 23.79
CA PRO A 120 2.48 -1.47 22.66
C PRO A 120 3.22 -1.87 21.38
N LEU A 121 2.53 -1.70 20.24
CA LEU A 121 3.12 -1.98 18.94
C LEU A 121 4.18 -0.94 18.60
N TYR A 122 5.38 -1.39 18.26
CA TYR A 122 6.42 -0.54 17.70
C TYR A 122 6.23 -0.42 16.17
N LEU A 123 6.11 0.78 15.66
CA LEU A 123 6.25 1.03 14.21
C LEU A 123 7.71 0.90 13.79
N PHE A 124 8.62 1.41 14.59
CA PHE A 124 10.07 1.25 14.46
C PHE A 124 10.72 1.41 15.85
N LYS A 125 11.93 0.91 15.97
CA LYS A 125 12.73 0.93 17.21
C LYS A 125 14.04 1.68 16.98
N ASP A 126 14.84 1.74 18.02
CA ASP A 126 16.14 2.42 18.06
C ASP A 126 17.00 2.13 16.83
N GLY A 127 17.38 3.17 16.11
CA GLY A 127 18.22 3.09 14.92
C GLY A 127 17.51 2.69 13.60
N ASP A 128 16.27 2.25 13.66
CA ASP A 128 15.53 1.82 12.46
C ASP A 128 15.00 2.99 11.64
N GLN A 129 14.85 4.16 12.25
CA GLN A 129 14.37 5.37 11.62
C GLN A 129 15.42 6.48 11.75
N LYS A 130 15.51 7.33 10.74
CA LYS A 130 16.33 8.54 10.76
C LYS A 130 15.65 9.63 9.94
N ASN A 131 15.50 10.78 10.57
CA ASN A 131 15.07 12.00 9.89
C ASN A 131 16.15 13.06 10.13
N GLU A 132 16.84 13.49 9.07
CA GLU A 132 17.93 14.44 9.19
C GLU A 132 17.84 15.52 8.12
N LEU A 133 18.26 16.73 8.43
CA LEU A 133 18.52 17.74 7.42
C LEU A 133 19.85 17.47 6.74
N ALA A 134 19.88 17.63 5.42
CA ALA A 134 21.08 17.59 4.61
C ALA A 134 21.12 18.79 3.67
N PHE A 135 22.22 19.52 3.68
CA PHE A 135 22.45 20.71 2.87
C PHE A 135 23.94 20.94 2.61
N THR A 136 24.27 21.90 1.76
CA THR A 136 25.64 22.34 1.57
C THR A 136 25.87 23.59 2.42
N TYR A 137 26.81 23.50 3.37
CA TYR A 137 27.19 24.56 4.27
C TYR A 137 28.65 24.98 4.01
N LYS A 138 28.89 26.24 3.66
CA LYS A 138 30.23 26.75 3.30
C LYS A 138 30.95 25.88 2.25
N GLY A 139 30.20 25.43 1.22
CA GLY A 139 30.69 24.56 0.16
C GLY A 139 30.92 23.10 0.51
N LYS A 140 30.64 22.67 1.75
CA LYS A 140 30.79 21.29 2.20
C LYS A 140 29.43 20.65 2.53
N LYS A 141 29.29 19.35 2.27
CA LYS A 141 28.07 18.61 2.65
C LYS A 141 27.93 18.58 4.16
N TYR A 142 26.74 18.89 4.64
CA TYR A 142 26.39 18.91 6.05
C TYR A 142 25.12 18.08 6.28
N ALA A 143 25.13 17.24 7.32
CA ALA A 143 23.98 16.47 7.73
C ALA A 143 23.84 16.51 9.26
N THR A 144 22.62 16.70 9.75
CA THR A 144 22.34 16.83 11.18
C THR A 144 22.30 15.50 11.93
N GLY A 145 22.12 14.37 11.25
CA GLY A 145 21.78 13.08 11.85
C GLY A 145 22.76 12.50 12.88
N ASN A 146 24.01 12.99 12.91
CA ASN A 146 25.02 12.61 13.91
C ASN A 146 25.47 13.82 14.76
N LYS A 147 24.77 14.94 14.67
CA LYS A 147 25.09 16.16 15.43
C LYS A 147 24.41 16.14 16.79
N SER A 148 25.02 16.75 17.78
CA SER A 148 24.41 16.90 19.09
C SER A 148 23.43 18.06 19.11
N PHE A 149 22.22 17.83 19.56
CA PHE A 149 21.21 18.84 19.85
C PHE A 149 21.06 19.02 21.34
N GLN A 150 20.92 20.26 21.77
CA GLN A 150 20.64 20.61 23.17
C GLN A 150 19.15 20.77 23.38
N VAL A 151 18.66 20.33 24.53
CA VAL A 151 17.27 20.56 24.94
C VAL A 151 17.11 22.02 25.33
N VAL A 152 16.33 22.76 24.57
CA VAL A 152 15.98 24.17 24.87
C VAL A 152 14.80 24.24 25.79
N SER A 153 13.77 23.44 25.53
CA SER A 153 12.62 23.32 26.42
C SER A 153 11.93 21.97 26.24
N LYS A 154 11.32 21.47 27.32
CA LYS A 154 10.52 20.25 27.34
C LYS A 154 9.28 20.47 28.17
N SER A 155 8.13 20.08 27.64
CA SER A 155 6.87 19.97 28.37
C SER A 155 6.27 18.57 28.17
N LYS A 156 5.06 18.33 28.64
CA LYS A 156 4.39 17.02 28.52
C LYS A 156 4.26 16.56 27.08
N ASN A 157 3.94 17.46 26.17
CA ASN A 157 3.64 17.16 24.77
C ASN A 157 4.49 17.97 23.77
N ARG A 158 5.47 18.75 24.23
CA ARG A 158 6.32 19.58 23.37
C ARG A 158 7.78 19.45 23.75
N LEU A 159 8.64 19.33 22.73
CA LEU A 159 10.09 19.29 22.85
C LEU A 159 10.71 20.25 21.86
N VAL A 160 11.62 21.10 22.34
CA VAL A 160 12.41 21.98 21.51
C VAL A 160 13.89 21.60 21.66
N LEU A 161 14.50 21.27 20.54
CA LEU A 161 15.92 20.91 20.42
C LEU A 161 16.63 21.93 19.54
N ALA A 162 17.83 22.35 19.90
CA ALA A 162 18.63 23.23 19.08
C ALA A 162 20.05 22.70 18.84
N HIS A 163 20.52 22.85 17.63
CA HIS A 163 21.91 22.62 17.24
C HIS A 163 22.54 23.93 16.78
N GLN A 164 23.66 24.29 17.41
CA GLN A 164 24.41 25.50 17.07
C GLN A 164 25.46 25.17 16.01
N LEU A 165 25.57 26.04 15.02
CA LEU A 165 26.67 26.10 14.07
C LEU A 165 27.59 27.26 14.44
N ASP A 166 28.72 27.41 13.76
CA ASP A 166 29.62 28.54 13.94
C ASP A 166 28.93 29.89 13.64
N LYS A 167 27.97 29.89 12.71
CA LYS A 167 27.04 31.00 12.48
C LYS A 167 25.63 30.44 12.45
N GLY A 168 24.75 30.92 13.33
CA GLY A 168 23.35 30.56 13.38
C GLY A 168 23.05 29.18 14.01
N SER A 169 21.81 28.76 13.88
CA SER A 169 21.29 27.57 14.55
C SER A 169 20.21 26.85 13.75
N ILE A 170 20.05 25.57 14.06
CA ILE A 170 18.94 24.73 13.59
C ILE A 170 18.15 24.31 14.81
N GLU A 171 16.86 24.60 14.81
CA GLU A 171 15.94 24.24 15.89
C GLU A 171 14.91 23.25 15.37
N TYR A 172 14.66 22.19 16.13
CA TYR A 172 13.62 21.20 15.91
C TYR A 172 12.58 21.32 17.01
N VAL A 173 11.32 21.48 16.63
CA VAL A 173 10.20 21.54 17.56
C VAL A 173 9.27 20.39 17.26
N TYR A 174 9.13 19.49 18.21
CA TYR A 174 8.17 18.39 18.19
C TYR A 174 7.02 18.74 19.13
N GLN A 175 5.79 18.68 18.61
CA GLN A 175 4.57 18.93 19.37
C GLN A 175 3.62 17.75 19.14
N LEU A 176 3.42 16.93 20.19
CA LEU A 176 2.37 15.92 20.14
C LEU A 176 1.01 16.62 20.18
N THR A 177 0.17 16.22 19.23
CA THR A 177 -1.25 16.57 19.20
C THR A 177 -2.08 15.40 19.73
N ASP A 178 -3.39 15.58 19.84
CA ASP A 178 -4.27 14.48 20.20
C ASP A 178 -4.29 13.42 19.10
N GLY A 179 -4.38 12.13 19.50
CA GLY A 179 -4.43 11.01 18.58
C GLY A 179 -3.06 10.56 18.05
N TYR A 180 -2.94 10.39 16.74
CA TYR A 180 -1.79 9.75 16.06
C TYR A 180 -0.86 10.75 15.39
N THR A 181 -0.94 12.05 15.68
CA THR A 181 -0.19 13.07 14.97
C THR A 181 0.84 13.78 15.84
N VAL A 182 1.93 14.19 15.16
CA VAL A 182 3.01 14.98 15.74
C VAL A 182 3.31 16.11 14.78
N ASP A 183 3.15 17.35 15.23
CA ASP A 183 3.64 18.49 14.48
C ASP A 183 5.15 18.60 14.67
N PHE A 184 5.84 18.85 13.56
CA PHE A 184 7.29 18.94 13.51
C PHE A 184 7.71 20.18 12.76
N ASP A 185 8.31 21.15 13.46
CA ASP A 185 8.81 22.37 12.86
C ASP A 185 10.34 22.36 12.83
N ILE A 186 10.90 22.80 11.73
CA ILE A 186 12.33 23.02 11.53
C ILE A 186 12.53 24.50 11.34
N ASN A 187 13.27 25.13 12.25
CA ASN A 187 13.66 26.54 12.17
C ASN A 187 15.15 26.63 11.89
N VAL A 188 15.52 27.32 10.84
CA VAL A 188 16.92 27.60 10.46
C VAL A 188 17.14 29.10 10.59
N LYS A 189 18.11 29.51 11.42
CA LYS A 189 18.35 30.92 11.73
C LYS A 189 19.83 31.27 11.54
N GLY A 190 20.11 32.44 10.95
CA GLY A 190 21.44 33.04 10.87
C GLY A 190 22.44 32.27 10.02
N LEU A 191 22.00 31.40 9.10
CA LEU A 191 22.91 30.70 8.17
C LEU A 191 23.15 31.46 6.86
N GLY A 192 22.27 32.39 6.50
CA GLY A 192 22.42 33.32 5.39
C GLY A 192 22.94 32.69 4.10
N ASN A 193 23.94 33.30 3.51
CA ASN A 193 24.56 32.85 2.26
C ASN A 193 25.52 31.66 2.43
N ASP A 194 25.76 31.18 3.65
CA ASP A 194 26.60 30.01 3.90
C ASP A 194 25.89 28.68 3.48
N VAL A 195 24.58 28.75 3.23
CA VAL A 195 23.75 27.64 2.70
C VAL A 195 23.17 28.04 1.35
N VAL A 196 23.29 27.15 0.37
CA VAL A 196 22.71 27.38 -0.96
C VAL A 196 21.18 27.36 -0.87
N PRO A 197 20.46 28.40 -1.32
CA PRO A 197 19.02 28.44 -1.34
C PRO A 197 18.41 27.21 -2.07
N ASN A 198 17.25 26.76 -1.63
CA ASN A 198 16.53 25.59 -2.19
C ASN A 198 17.35 24.29 -2.25
N SER A 199 18.45 24.19 -1.49
CA SER A 199 19.27 22.97 -1.40
C SER A 199 19.19 22.27 -0.04
N VAL A 200 18.19 22.60 0.77
CA VAL A 200 17.94 21.98 2.07
C VAL A 200 16.98 20.82 1.89
N PHE A 201 17.47 19.63 2.23
CA PHE A 201 16.71 18.41 2.09
C PHE A 201 16.44 17.78 3.45
N MET A 202 15.27 17.16 3.60
CA MET A 202 15.05 16.16 4.63
C MET A 202 15.37 14.78 4.05
N ASN A 203 16.30 14.07 4.68
CA ASN A 203 16.52 12.66 4.45
C ASN A 203 15.74 11.87 5.49
N TRP A 204 14.74 11.13 5.04
CA TRP A 204 13.94 10.25 5.88
C TRP A 204 14.17 8.80 5.50
N LYS A 205 14.69 8.02 6.45
CA LYS A 205 14.98 6.58 6.29
C LYS A 205 14.17 5.79 7.31
N MET A 206 13.74 4.59 6.92
CA MET A 206 13.08 3.66 7.84
C MET A 206 13.32 2.21 7.43
N ALA A 207 13.71 1.40 8.40
CA ALA A 207 13.72 -0.05 8.32
C ALA A 207 12.45 -0.58 9.00
N MET A 208 11.42 -0.90 8.23
CA MET A 208 10.10 -1.25 8.78
C MET A 208 10.09 -2.60 9.49
N HIS A 209 9.52 -2.63 10.69
CA HIS A 209 9.35 -3.85 11.48
C HIS A 209 8.18 -4.71 10.98
N LYS A 210 8.34 -6.02 11.14
CA LYS A 210 7.25 -6.98 11.04
C LYS A 210 6.24 -6.75 12.18
N THR A 211 4.99 -6.53 11.84
CA THR A 211 3.88 -6.36 12.79
C THR A 211 2.88 -7.50 12.75
N GLU A 212 2.74 -8.18 11.60
CA GLU A 212 1.75 -9.23 11.35
C GLU A 212 2.40 -10.63 11.29
N ARG A 213 1.56 -11.68 11.21
CA ARG A 213 1.98 -13.08 11.21
C ARG A 213 2.97 -13.41 10.10
N LEU A 214 2.65 -13.01 8.86
CA LEU A 214 3.38 -13.41 7.67
C LEU A 214 4.15 -12.24 7.06
N LEU A 215 5.47 -12.31 7.19
CA LEU A 215 6.37 -11.29 6.66
C LEU A 215 6.30 -11.20 5.12
N SER A 216 6.12 -12.34 4.44
CA SER A 216 5.97 -12.39 2.98
C SER A 216 4.76 -11.61 2.49
N GLU A 217 3.63 -11.71 3.18
CA GLU A 217 2.42 -10.98 2.82
C GLU A 217 2.55 -9.48 3.12
N GLN A 218 3.16 -9.13 4.25
CA GLN A 218 3.44 -7.72 4.54
C GLN A 218 4.32 -7.08 3.47
N ARG A 219 5.33 -7.81 2.96
CA ARG A 219 6.22 -7.31 1.90
C ARG A 219 5.49 -7.03 0.59
N LYS A 220 4.46 -7.82 0.25
CA LYS A 220 3.69 -7.66 -1.00
C LYS A 220 2.80 -6.41 -1.04
N VAL A 221 2.49 -5.82 0.12
CA VAL A 221 1.57 -4.68 0.22
C VAL A 221 2.22 -3.44 0.83
N SER A 222 3.50 -3.54 1.20
CA SER A 222 4.24 -2.44 1.82
C SER A 222 5.03 -1.68 0.77
N THR A 223 4.86 -0.35 0.74
CA THR A 223 5.49 0.51 -0.26
C THR A 223 5.60 1.96 0.23
N ILE A 224 6.29 2.81 -0.53
CA ILE A 224 6.22 4.26 -0.38
C ILE A 224 5.07 4.75 -1.25
N CYS A 225 4.08 5.42 -0.64
CA CYS A 225 3.02 6.15 -1.33
C CYS A 225 3.31 7.65 -1.23
N PHE A 226 2.90 8.41 -2.23
CA PHE A 226 3.02 9.87 -2.19
C PHE A 226 1.91 10.51 -3.02
N GLN A 227 1.48 11.70 -2.61
CA GLN A 227 0.49 12.46 -3.34
C GLN A 227 1.15 13.62 -4.07
N ASN A 228 1.02 13.65 -5.36
CA ASN A 228 1.47 14.75 -6.21
C ASN A 228 0.67 16.03 -5.94
N ALA A 229 1.20 17.17 -6.32
CA ALA A 229 0.55 18.48 -6.11
C ALA A 229 -0.81 18.59 -6.80
N ASP A 230 -1.06 17.83 -7.86
CA ASP A 230 -2.35 17.71 -8.55
C ASP A 230 -3.38 16.85 -7.78
N GLY A 231 -3.02 16.33 -6.62
CA GLY A 231 -3.87 15.49 -5.77
C GLY A 231 -3.88 14.01 -6.13
N LYS A 232 -3.16 13.59 -7.18
CA LYS A 232 -3.08 12.16 -7.55
C LYS A 232 -2.13 11.41 -6.66
N LEU A 233 -2.56 10.22 -6.23
CA LEU A 233 -1.72 9.26 -5.53
C LEU A 233 -0.81 8.53 -6.52
N ASP A 234 0.44 8.36 -6.13
CA ASP A 234 1.41 7.50 -6.80
C ASP A 234 2.19 6.67 -5.76
N TRP A 235 2.90 5.64 -6.20
CA TRP A 235 3.61 4.73 -5.29
C TRP A 235 4.77 4.02 -5.97
N ASN A 236 5.77 3.67 -5.16
CA ASN A 236 6.85 2.79 -5.57
C ASN A 236 6.35 1.34 -5.71
N SER A 237 7.12 0.50 -6.42
CA SER A 237 6.78 -0.92 -6.55
C SER A 237 6.60 -1.61 -5.19
N GLU A 238 5.47 -2.34 -5.05
CA GLU A 238 5.20 -3.18 -3.87
C GLU A 238 6.02 -4.49 -3.86
N VAL A 239 6.58 -4.90 -5.01
CA VAL A 239 7.20 -6.23 -5.15
C VAL A 239 8.72 -6.14 -5.29
N SER A 240 9.22 -5.20 -6.09
CA SER A 240 10.63 -5.05 -6.42
C SER A 240 11.29 -3.87 -5.71
N ASN A 241 12.62 -3.82 -5.75
CA ASN A 241 13.34 -2.59 -5.46
C ASN A 241 12.90 -1.51 -6.45
N ASP A 242 12.78 -0.28 -5.96
CA ASP A 242 12.33 0.83 -6.79
C ASP A 242 13.04 2.13 -6.43
N PHE A 243 13.15 2.98 -7.43
CA PHE A 243 13.78 4.30 -7.34
C PHE A 243 12.97 5.29 -8.16
N THR A 244 12.36 6.26 -7.52
CA THR A 244 11.56 7.30 -8.14
C THR A 244 12.20 8.66 -7.91
N GLU A 245 12.54 9.38 -8.98
CA GLU A 245 12.77 10.82 -8.94
C GLU A 245 11.42 11.51 -9.07
N LEU A 246 11.14 12.48 -8.21
CA LEU A 246 9.84 13.15 -8.23
C LEU A 246 9.73 14.06 -9.45
N GLU A 247 8.65 13.92 -10.21
CA GLU A 247 8.38 14.71 -11.42
C GLU A 247 7.53 15.95 -11.15
N GLN A 248 6.82 15.97 -10.03
CA GLN A 248 5.99 17.07 -9.55
C GLN A 248 6.28 17.34 -8.07
N ASP A 249 5.90 18.52 -7.58
CA ASP A 249 5.88 18.80 -6.16
C ASP A 249 4.93 17.82 -5.45
N VAL A 250 5.24 17.47 -4.21
CA VAL A 250 4.54 16.40 -3.47
C VAL A 250 3.93 16.95 -2.19
N ASN A 251 2.63 16.69 -2.00
CA ASN A 251 1.86 17.14 -0.85
C ASN A 251 2.21 16.36 0.43
N TRP A 252 2.42 15.05 0.31
CA TRP A 252 2.83 14.18 1.42
C TRP A 252 3.48 12.88 0.91
N VAL A 253 4.30 12.29 1.77
CA VAL A 253 4.94 10.98 1.55
C VAL A 253 4.59 10.05 2.69
N ALA A 254 4.21 8.81 2.38
CA ALA A 254 3.85 7.78 3.33
C ALA A 254 4.75 6.55 3.18
N PHE A 255 5.32 6.09 4.29
CA PHE A 255 5.89 4.75 4.41
C PHE A 255 4.79 3.81 4.92
N LYS A 256 4.18 3.10 3.97
CA LYS A 256 2.99 2.26 4.19
C LYS A 256 3.39 0.82 4.47
N GLN A 257 2.79 0.24 5.51
CA GLN A 257 2.73 -1.20 5.76
C GLN A 257 1.32 -1.75 5.45
N SER A 258 1.05 -3.00 5.83
CA SER A 258 -0.27 -3.60 5.68
C SER A 258 -1.35 -2.81 6.42
N TYR A 259 -1.16 -2.62 7.74
CA TYR A 259 -2.17 -2.05 8.62
C TYR A 259 -1.75 -0.76 9.32
N PHE A 260 -0.53 -0.28 9.10
CA PHE A 260 0.00 0.94 9.70
C PHE A 260 0.78 1.75 8.69
N SER A 261 0.82 3.06 8.90
CA SER A 261 1.61 3.98 8.07
C SER A 261 2.28 5.06 8.90
N SER A 262 3.40 5.53 8.38
CA SER A 262 4.04 6.77 8.81
C SER A 262 3.93 7.76 7.64
N ILE A 263 3.18 8.86 7.82
CA ILE A 263 2.92 9.84 6.76
C ILE A 263 3.52 11.18 7.16
N LEU A 264 4.36 11.74 6.31
CA LEU A 264 4.97 13.05 6.49
C LEU A 264 4.34 14.04 5.51
N GLN A 265 3.63 15.03 6.02
CA GLN A 265 3.00 16.10 5.27
C GLN A 265 3.62 17.45 5.59
N PRO A 266 4.23 18.15 4.64
CA PRO A 266 4.66 19.52 4.83
C PRO A 266 3.49 20.50 4.66
N THR A 267 3.60 21.68 5.24
CA THR A 267 2.69 22.80 4.97
C THR A 267 2.85 23.34 3.54
N THR A 268 4.09 23.40 3.07
CA THR A 268 4.42 23.74 1.68
C THR A 268 4.91 22.49 0.98
N PRO A 269 4.33 22.08 -0.18
CA PRO A 269 4.71 20.87 -0.87
C PRO A 269 6.20 20.71 -1.07
N PHE A 270 6.71 19.49 -0.90
CA PHE A 270 8.10 19.14 -1.21
C PHE A 270 8.40 19.44 -2.68
N LYS A 271 9.53 20.07 -2.94
CA LYS A 271 9.93 20.43 -4.29
C LYS A 271 10.54 19.25 -5.05
N THR A 272 10.30 19.18 -6.35
CA THR A 272 10.82 18.14 -7.23
C THR A 272 12.33 18.10 -7.27
N THR A 273 12.97 19.28 -7.32
CA THR A 273 14.41 19.41 -7.57
C THR A 273 15.25 18.61 -6.57
N GLY A 274 15.86 17.51 -7.06
CA GLY A 274 16.73 16.63 -6.28
C GLY A 274 16.00 15.74 -5.26
N SER A 275 14.65 15.74 -5.25
CA SER A 275 13.84 14.85 -4.43
C SER A 275 13.74 13.48 -5.05
N LYS A 276 13.81 12.43 -4.20
CA LYS A 276 13.76 11.05 -4.65
C LYS A 276 13.26 10.11 -3.55
N LEU A 277 12.65 9.02 -3.97
CA LEU A 277 12.13 7.96 -3.14
C LEU A 277 12.78 6.63 -3.53
N VAL A 278 13.16 5.82 -2.54
CA VAL A 278 13.82 4.54 -2.76
C VAL A 278 13.22 3.48 -1.87
N THR A 279 12.79 2.39 -2.48
CA THR A 279 12.33 1.18 -1.80
C THR A 279 13.34 0.06 -2.03
N THR A 280 13.82 -0.58 -0.97
CA THR A 280 14.77 -1.69 -1.06
C THR A 280 14.26 -2.88 -0.25
N ASN A 281 14.18 -4.04 -0.89
CA ASN A 281 13.87 -5.30 -0.23
C ASN A 281 15.12 -5.85 0.47
N TYR A 282 14.92 -6.48 1.63
CA TYR A 282 15.95 -7.30 2.25
C TYR A 282 16.21 -8.55 1.42
N LYS A 283 17.48 -8.96 1.33
CA LYS A 283 17.90 -10.18 0.65
C LYS A 283 18.03 -11.32 1.64
N GLU A 284 17.81 -12.52 1.16
CA GLU A 284 18.11 -13.73 1.92
C GLU A 284 19.58 -13.76 2.34
N GLY A 285 19.84 -14.04 3.62
CA GLY A 285 21.17 -13.96 4.22
C GLY A 285 21.49 -12.63 4.92
N GLU A 286 20.70 -11.55 4.74
CA GLU A 286 20.82 -10.36 5.59
C GLU A 286 20.26 -10.64 6.99
N ALA A 287 20.93 -10.17 8.05
CA ALA A 287 20.55 -10.43 9.44
C ALA A 287 19.09 -10.04 9.76
N GLU A 288 18.59 -8.99 9.13
CA GLU A 288 17.23 -8.45 9.36
C GLU A 288 16.17 -9.08 8.44
N PHE A 289 16.55 -9.99 7.52
CA PHE A 289 15.63 -10.59 6.55
C PHE A 289 14.40 -11.24 7.19
N GLY A 290 14.57 -11.88 8.36
CA GLY A 290 13.46 -12.55 9.07
C GLY A 290 12.57 -11.63 9.92
N THR A 291 12.98 -10.37 10.16
CA THR A 291 12.35 -9.46 11.14
C THR A 291 11.88 -8.14 10.56
N LYS A 292 12.46 -7.72 9.44
CA LYS A 292 12.14 -6.43 8.78
C LYS A 292 11.39 -6.64 7.47
N ILE A 293 10.51 -5.71 7.17
CA ILE A 293 9.71 -5.74 5.93
C ILE A 293 10.56 -5.23 4.77
N LYS A 294 10.93 -3.94 4.79
CA LYS A 294 11.69 -3.24 3.74
C LYS A 294 12.49 -2.08 4.33
N LYS A 295 13.46 -1.60 3.53
CA LYS A 295 14.17 -0.34 3.77
C LYS A 295 13.56 0.74 2.89
N TYR A 296 13.17 1.85 3.49
CA TYR A 296 12.66 3.03 2.79
C TYR A 296 13.59 4.21 2.96
N TYR A 297 13.71 4.99 1.91
CA TYR A 297 14.45 6.24 1.91
C TYR A 297 13.72 7.28 1.07
N ALA A 298 13.49 8.43 1.66
CA ALA A 298 12.98 9.62 0.99
C ALA A 298 13.99 10.77 1.18
N LYS A 299 14.46 11.34 0.08
CA LYS A 299 15.17 12.60 0.08
C LYS A 299 14.21 13.66 -0.45
N LEU A 300 13.85 14.62 0.39
CA LEU A 300 12.77 15.56 0.13
C LEU A 300 13.28 16.98 0.21
N ASN A 301 13.18 17.73 -0.87
CA ASN A 301 13.59 19.14 -0.92
C ASN A 301 12.54 20.01 -0.23
N LEU A 302 12.95 20.74 0.80
CA LEU A 302 12.06 21.56 1.62
C LEU A 302 11.66 22.89 0.97
N GLY A 303 12.30 23.26 -0.14
CA GLY A 303 11.99 24.51 -0.84
C GLY A 303 12.27 25.77 -0.01
N LEU A 304 13.20 25.70 0.95
CA LEU A 304 13.56 26.86 1.76
C LEU A 304 14.29 27.90 0.90
N SER A 305 13.62 29.01 0.65
CA SER A 305 14.16 30.12 -0.15
C SER A 305 15.18 30.95 0.62
N SER A 306 15.14 30.93 1.95
CA SER A 306 16.07 31.64 2.83
C SER A 306 16.47 30.74 4.00
N THR A 307 17.71 30.85 4.42
CA THR A 307 18.24 30.17 5.61
C THR A 307 18.65 31.18 6.69
N GLU A 308 18.42 32.45 6.48
CA GLU A 308 18.55 33.50 7.50
C GLU A 308 17.43 33.35 8.55
N ASN A 309 16.17 33.17 8.10
CA ASN A 309 15.02 32.89 8.92
C ASN A 309 14.12 31.87 8.19
N GLY A 310 14.67 30.67 7.92
CA GLY A 310 13.96 29.60 7.24
C GLY A 310 13.07 28.82 8.21
N ASN A 311 11.84 28.53 7.80
CA ASN A 311 10.92 27.68 8.55
C ASN A 311 10.29 26.63 7.62
N ALA A 312 10.30 25.37 8.04
CA ALA A 312 9.55 24.30 7.41
C ALA A 312 8.70 23.60 8.47
N ARG A 313 7.40 23.48 8.20
CA ARG A 313 6.42 22.86 9.09
C ARG A 313 5.87 21.61 8.50
N PHE A 314 5.73 20.59 9.34
CA PHE A 314 5.24 19.27 8.96
C PHE A 314 4.21 18.80 9.97
N SER A 315 3.27 18.00 9.49
CA SER A 315 2.45 17.12 10.32
C SER A 315 2.85 15.69 10.04
N TRP A 316 3.19 14.94 11.07
CA TRP A 316 3.58 13.54 10.99
C TRP A 316 2.48 12.67 11.56
N TYR A 317 1.94 11.77 10.77
CA TYR A 317 0.98 10.76 11.20
C TYR A 317 1.71 9.43 11.44
N PHE A 318 1.47 8.82 12.59
CA PHE A 318 1.94 7.49 12.95
C PHE A 318 0.77 6.67 13.47
N GLY A 319 0.14 5.89 12.63
CA GLY A 319 -1.09 5.25 13.05
C GLY A 319 -1.62 4.15 12.13
N PRO A 320 -2.85 3.67 12.43
CA PRO A 320 -3.49 2.60 11.69
C PRO A 320 -3.95 3.05 10.31
N ASN A 321 -3.93 2.12 9.36
CA ASN A 321 -4.54 2.29 8.04
C ASN A 321 -6.07 2.07 8.13
N ASP A 322 -6.70 2.71 9.10
CA ASP A 322 -8.14 2.72 9.30
C ASP A 322 -8.81 3.79 8.43
N TYR A 323 -9.83 3.39 7.68
CA TYR A 323 -10.48 4.30 6.72
C TYR A 323 -11.04 5.56 7.36
N LYS A 324 -11.76 5.42 8.48
CA LYS A 324 -12.36 6.58 9.17
C LYS A 324 -11.28 7.54 9.67
N THR A 325 -10.26 6.99 10.29
CA THR A 325 -9.13 7.76 10.82
C THR A 325 -8.41 8.50 9.69
N LEU A 326 -8.05 7.81 8.61
CA LEU A 326 -7.35 8.44 7.48
C LEU A 326 -8.23 9.47 6.77
N LYS A 327 -9.52 9.17 6.58
CA LYS A 327 -10.50 10.05 5.94
C LYS A 327 -10.74 11.33 6.72
N SER A 328 -10.70 11.27 8.06
CA SER A 328 -10.95 12.43 8.93
C SER A 328 -9.96 13.58 8.72
N PHE A 329 -8.76 13.30 8.22
CA PHE A 329 -7.76 14.32 7.91
C PHE A 329 -8.11 15.18 6.69
N ASN A 330 -9.00 14.72 5.79
CA ASN A 330 -9.35 15.41 4.54
C ASN A 330 -8.13 15.80 3.67
N LYS A 331 -7.11 14.94 3.66
CA LYS A 331 -5.82 15.13 2.97
C LYS A 331 -5.56 14.06 1.91
N GLY A 332 -6.53 13.17 1.64
CA GLY A 332 -6.38 12.05 0.74
C GLY A 332 -5.51 10.91 1.29
N TYR A 333 -5.32 10.85 2.61
CA TYR A 333 -4.59 9.73 3.24
C TYR A 333 -5.30 8.39 3.06
N ASP A 334 -6.63 8.40 2.98
CA ASP A 334 -7.47 7.23 2.73
C ASP A 334 -7.22 6.60 1.35
N ASP A 335 -6.59 7.32 0.43
CA ASP A 335 -6.23 6.79 -0.88
C ASP A 335 -5.13 5.71 -0.82
N ILE A 336 -4.33 5.65 0.25
CA ILE A 336 -3.34 4.59 0.44
C ILE A 336 -3.97 3.20 0.63
N LEU A 337 -5.27 3.12 0.96
CA LEU A 337 -5.98 1.86 1.11
C LEU A 337 -6.19 1.21 -0.27
N ASN A 338 -5.64 0.02 -0.45
CA ASN A 338 -5.71 -0.68 -1.73
C ASN A 338 -7.08 -1.37 -1.93
N TRP A 339 -8.14 -0.59 -2.05
CA TRP A 339 -9.50 -1.08 -2.29
C TRP A 339 -9.81 -1.36 -3.76
N GLY A 340 -8.76 -1.51 -4.59
CA GLY A 340 -8.87 -1.72 -6.02
C GLY A 340 -8.88 -0.41 -6.81
N TRP A 341 -9.11 -0.49 -8.12
CA TRP A 341 -9.09 0.62 -9.06
C TRP A 341 -10.41 0.73 -9.83
N GLY A 342 -10.73 1.91 -10.32
CA GLY A 342 -11.92 2.15 -11.13
C GLY A 342 -13.22 1.73 -10.43
N ILE A 343 -14.02 0.89 -11.10
CA ILE A 343 -15.31 0.42 -10.61
C ILE A 343 -15.19 -0.38 -9.29
N PHE A 344 -14.10 -1.11 -9.07
CA PHE A 344 -13.91 -1.92 -7.86
C PHE A 344 -13.76 -1.02 -6.64
N ARG A 345 -12.95 0.04 -6.74
CA ARG A 345 -12.81 1.05 -5.69
C ARG A 345 -14.14 1.75 -5.40
N TRP A 346 -14.88 2.10 -6.44
CA TRP A 346 -16.20 2.72 -6.31
C TRP A 346 -17.17 1.82 -5.54
N ILE A 347 -17.26 0.53 -5.92
CA ILE A 347 -18.10 -0.45 -5.20
C ILE A 347 -17.68 -0.55 -3.73
N ASN A 348 -16.38 -0.60 -3.44
CA ASN A 348 -15.90 -0.71 -2.07
C ASN A 348 -16.22 0.54 -1.24
N ILE A 349 -16.01 1.75 -1.75
CA ILE A 349 -16.25 3.00 -1.03
C ILE A 349 -17.76 3.25 -0.79
N TYR A 350 -18.60 3.01 -1.81
CA TYR A 350 -20.00 3.44 -1.77
C TYR A 350 -21.00 2.33 -1.46
N ALA A 351 -20.61 1.06 -1.57
CA ALA A 351 -21.50 -0.06 -1.27
C ALA A 351 -20.96 -0.95 -0.13
N VAL A 352 -19.73 -1.44 -0.23
CA VAL A 352 -19.21 -2.44 0.73
C VAL A 352 -18.89 -1.81 2.07
N GLN A 353 -18.08 -0.74 2.09
CA GLN A 353 -17.63 -0.08 3.33
C GLN A 353 -18.79 0.47 4.17
N PRO A 354 -19.77 1.21 3.63
CA PRO A 354 -20.87 1.73 4.43
C PRO A 354 -21.73 0.63 5.08
N VAL A 355 -21.97 -0.46 4.35
CA VAL A 355 -22.74 -1.60 4.87
C VAL A 355 -21.93 -2.35 5.93
N PHE A 356 -20.64 -2.57 5.71
CA PHE A 356 -19.76 -3.21 6.68
C PHE A 356 -19.64 -2.37 7.96
N GLU A 357 -19.46 -1.07 7.81
CA GLU A 357 -19.40 -0.11 8.91
C GLU A 357 -20.70 -0.08 9.73
N LEU A 358 -21.86 -0.11 9.07
CA LEU A 358 -23.17 -0.16 9.76
C LEU A 358 -23.24 -1.33 10.73
N PHE A 359 -22.78 -2.51 10.31
CA PHE A 359 -22.80 -3.69 11.18
C PHE A 359 -21.74 -3.65 12.26
N THR A 360 -20.52 -3.24 11.93
CA THR A 360 -19.44 -3.18 12.92
C THR A 360 -19.69 -2.12 13.98
N SER A 361 -20.30 -0.98 13.63
CA SER A 361 -20.69 0.07 14.58
C SER A 361 -21.90 -0.30 15.44
N SER A 362 -22.74 -1.23 15.00
CA SER A 362 -23.90 -1.71 15.76
C SER A 362 -23.53 -2.72 16.87
N GLY A 363 -22.23 -2.97 17.10
CA GLY A 363 -21.77 -3.92 18.13
C GLY A 363 -21.86 -5.38 17.70
N VAL A 364 -22.24 -5.66 16.46
CA VAL A 364 -22.24 -7.00 15.89
C VAL A 364 -20.80 -7.46 15.69
N GLY A 365 -20.48 -8.68 16.10
CA GLY A 365 -19.14 -9.25 15.92
C GLY A 365 -18.71 -9.27 14.44
N ILE A 366 -17.43 -9.01 14.18
CA ILE A 366 -16.87 -8.82 12.84
C ILE A 366 -17.21 -10.00 11.89
N GLY A 367 -17.12 -11.24 12.36
CA GLY A 367 -17.45 -12.40 11.54
C GLY A 367 -18.92 -12.43 11.12
N ILE A 368 -19.84 -12.04 12.02
CA ILE A 368 -21.26 -11.91 11.69
C ILE A 368 -21.48 -10.74 10.72
N ALA A 369 -20.76 -9.63 10.88
CA ALA A 369 -20.81 -8.51 9.94
C ALA A 369 -20.43 -8.93 8.51
N ILE A 370 -19.42 -9.79 8.36
CA ILE A 370 -19.03 -10.37 7.05
C ILE A 370 -20.16 -11.23 6.47
N LEU A 371 -20.79 -12.09 7.30
CA LEU A 371 -21.92 -12.91 6.84
C LEU A 371 -23.11 -12.06 6.40
N LEU A 372 -23.46 -11.04 7.19
CA LEU A 372 -24.56 -10.11 6.86
C LEU A 372 -24.26 -9.29 5.60
N LEU A 373 -23.04 -8.79 5.46
CA LEU A 373 -22.58 -8.10 4.24
C LEU A 373 -22.75 -9.02 3.03
N THR A 374 -22.28 -10.28 3.14
CA THR A 374 -22.40 -11.26 2.05
C THR A 374 -23.88 -11.54 1.72
N LEU A 375 -24.74 -11.66 2.71
CA LEU A 375 -26.17 -11.85 2.52
C LEU A 375 -26.79 -10.66 1.78
N ILE A 376 -26.51 -9.43 2.18
CA ILE A 376 -27.02 -8.22 1.52
C ILE A 376 -26.56 -8.15 0.06
N LEU A 377 -25.27 -8.38 -0.20
CA LEU A 377 -24.75 -8.40 -1.56
C LEU A 377 -25.43 -9.46 -2.43
N LYS A 378 -25.73 -10.64 -1.85
CA LYS A 378 -26.50 -11.68 -2.53
C LYS A 378 -27.94 -11.26 -2.78
N LEU A 379 -28.61 -10.63 -1.80
CA LEU A 379 -29.99 -10.14 -1.94
C LEU A 379 -30.11 -9.08 -3.04
N ILE A 380 -29.16 -8.16 -3.14
CA ILE A 380 -29.11 -7.15 -4.22
C ILE A 380 -29.02 -7.82 -5.60
N LEU A 381 -28.35 -8.96 -5.70
CA LEU A 381 -28.20 -9.71 -6.95
C LEU A 381 -29.38 -10.64 -7.26
N VAL A 382 -30.29 -10.93 -6.31
CA VAL A 382 -31.43 -11.83 -6.52
C VAL A 382 -32.27 -11.49 -7.75
N PRO A 383 -32.66 -10.24 -8.03
CA PRO A 383 -33.46 -9.95 -9.21
C PRO A 383 -32.78 -10.33 -10.53
N VAL A 384 -31.46 -10.13 -10.61
CA VAL A 384 -30.65 -10.50 -11.77
C VAL A 384 -30.57 -12.03 -11.88
N GLN A 385 -30.24 -12.69 -10.77
CA GLN A 385 -30.12 -14.17 -10.71
C GLN A 385 -31.45 -14.85 -11.02
N TRP A 386 -32.59 -14.30 -10.54
CA TRP A 386 -33.94 -14.81 -10.84
C TRP A 386 -34.25 -14.79 -12.33
N LYS A 387 -34.10 -13.62 -13.00
CA LYS A 387 -34.31 -13.51 -14.45
C LYS A 387 -33.50 -14.52 -15.24
N MET A 388 -32.31 -14.80 -14.80
CA MET A 388 -31.40 -15.72 -15.45
C MET A 388 -31.72 -17.17 -15.16
N PHE A 389 -32.14 -17.49 -13.93
CA PHE A 389 -32.67 -18.82 -13.60
C PHE A 389 -33.86 -19.17 -14.49
N VAL A 390 -34.83 -18.22 -14.65
CA VAL A 390 -35.99 -18.38 -15.54
C VAL A 390 -35.54 -18.58 -16.99
N SER A 391 -34.59 -17.78 -17.50
CA SER A 391 -34.06 -17.96 -18.84
C SER A 391 -33.34 -19.31 -19.06
N SER A 392 -32.58 -19.77 -18.07
CA SER A 392 -31.95 -21.09 -18.09
C SER A 392 -32.97 -22.23 -18.05
N ALA A 393 -34.05 -22.05 -17.28
CA ALA A 393 -35.15 -23.02 -17.27
C ALA A 393 -35.86 -23.10 -18.62
N LYS A 394 -36.12 -21.96 -19.26
CA LYS A 394 -36.66 -21.89 -20.63
C LYS A 394 -35.76 -22.62 -21.63
N MET A 395 -34.45 -22.41 -21.57
CA MET A 395 -33.45 -23.10 -22.43
C MET A 395 -33.52 -24.63 -22.27
N ARG A 396 -33.78 -25.16 -21.06
CA ARG A 396 -33.94 -26.60 -20.83
C ARG A 396 -35.22 -27.14 -21.49
N ILE A 397 -36.33 -26.39 -21.44
CA ILE A 397 -37.58 -26.73 -22.08
C ILE A 397 -37.45 -26.75 -23.59
N LEU A 398 -36.70 -25.82 -24.17
CA LEU A 398 -36.48 -25.73 -25.63
C LEU A 398 -35.49 -26.77 -26.17
N LYS A 399 -34.91 -27.61 -25.34
CA LYS A 399 -33.94 -28.61 -25.78
C LYS A 399 -34.47 -29.54 -26.89
N PRO A 400 -35.73 -30.12 -26.81
CA PRO A 400 -36.27 -30.95 -27.89
C PRO A 400 -36.41 -30.16 -29.21
N ASP A 401 -36.83 -28.90 -29.18
CA ASP A 401 -36.97 -28.07 -30.38
C ASP A 401 -35.61 -27.78 -31.02
N ILE A 402 -34.61 -27.53 -30.19
CA ILE A 402 -33.20 -27.38 -30.64
C ILE A 402 -32.69 -28.68 -31.32
N GLU A 403 -33.05 -29.84 -30.75
CA GLU A 403 -32.67 -31.14 -31.33
C GLU A 403 -33.36 -31.35 -32.68
N GLN A 404 -34.62 -30.94 -32.86
CA GLN A 404 -35.29 -30.95 -34.17
C GLN A 404 -34.62 -30.05 -35.23
N ILE A 405 -34.27 -28.81 -34.83
CA ILE A 405 -33.52 -27.91 -35.72
C ILE A 405 -32.16 -28.52 -36.07
N ASN A 406 -31.48 -29.16 -35.09
CA ASN A 406 -30.21 -29.83 -35.37
C ASN A 406 -30.35 -30.98 -36.35
N ALA A 407 -31.44 -31.77 -36.27
CA ALA A 407 -31.76 -32.85 -37.20
C ALA A 407 -32.14 -32.35 -38.60
N LYS A 408 -32.83 -31.22 -38.68
CA LYS A 408 -33.23 -30.59 -39.93
C LYS A 408 -32.00 -30.10 -40.79
N TYR A 409 -30.92 -29.72 -40.11
CA TYR A 409 -29.70 -29.19 -40.76
C TYR A 409 -28.46 -29.99 -40.37
N PRO A 410 -28.28 -31.20 -40.92
CA PRO A 410 -27.17 -32.07 -40.57
C PRO A 410 -25.84 -31.66 -41.23
N ASN A 411 -25.90 -30.91 -42.38
CA ASN A 411 -24.72 -30.56 -43.15
C ASN A 411 -24.11 -29.22 -42.70
N LYS A 412 -22.78 -29.11 -42.82
CA LYS A 412 -22.05 -27.88 -42.46
C LYS A 412 -22.40 -26.71 -43.39
N GLU A 413 -22.83 -26.96 -44.59
CA GLU A 413 -23.24 -25.93 -45.56
C GLU A 413 -24.49 -25.18 -45.15
N ASP A 414 -25.38 -25.80 -44.35
CA ASP A 414 -26.58 -25.18 -43.82
C ASP A 414 -26.40 -24.50 -42.46
N ALA A 415 -25.17 -24.35 -41.99
CA ALA A 415 -24.87 -23.81 -40.64
C ALA A 415 -25.48 -22.42 -40.42
N MET A 416 -25.55 -21.57 -41.44
CA MET A 416 -26.16 -20.24 -41.37
C MET A 416 -27.69 -20.32 -41.20
N LYS A 417 -28.38 -21.19 -41.94
CA LYS A 417 -29.84 -21.39 -41.84
C LYS A 417 -30.19 -21.97 -40.46
N LYS A 418 -29.43 -22.96 -40.01
CA LYS A 418 -29.53 -23.55 -38.66
C LYS A 418 -29.41 -22.49 -37.57
N GLN A 419 -28.41 -21.59 -37.69
CA GLN A 419 -28.22 -20.51 -36.71
C GLN A 419 -29.36 -19.51 -36.75
N MET A 420 -29.91 -19.18 -37.93
CA MET A 420 -31.08 -18.31 -38.05
C MET A 420 -32.34 -18.92 -37.41
N ASP A 421 -32.65 -20.20 -37.68
CA ASP A 421 -33.79 -20.91 -37.08
C ASP A 421 -33.62 -21.02 -35.57
N MET A 422 -32.43 -21.28 -35.06
CA MET A 422 -32.14 -21.28 -33.62
C MET A 422 -32.32 -19.89 -32.98
N MET A 423 -31.87 -18.82 -33.66
CA MET A 423 -32.07 -17.45 -33.17
C MET A 423 -33.53 -17.04 -33.18
N ALA A 424 -34.30 -17.49 -34.19
CA ALA A 424 -35.76 -17.26 -34.26
C ALA A 424 -36.46 -17.96 -33.08
N LEU A 425 -36.14 -19.24 -32.81
CA LEU A 425 -36.67 -20.02 -31.69
C LEU A 425 -36.37 -19.32 -30.33
N TYR A 426 -35.15 -18.86 -30.13
CA TYR A 426 -34.77 -18.16 -28.89
C TYR A 426 -35.53 -16.84 -28.74
N ARG A 427 -35.73 -16.09 -29.82
CA ARG A 427 -36.47 -14.83 -29.81
C ARG A 427 -37.96 -15.05 -29.53
N GLU A 428 -38.58 -16.04 -30.13
CA GLU A 428 -40.02 -16.38 -29.93
C GLU A 428 -40.28 -16.88 -28.51
N SER A 429 -39.39 -17.67 -27.93
CA SER A 429 -39.49 -18.17 -26.57
C SER A 429 -39.11 -17.17 -25.48
N GLY A 430 -38.48 -16.05 -25.87
CA GLY A 430 -37.88 -15.10 -24.94
C GLY A 430 -36.78 -15.72 -24.08
N ALA A 431 -36.10 -16.72 -24.61
CA ALA A 431 -34.92 -17.32 -23.98
C ALA A 431 -33.66 -16.71 -24.59
N SER A 432 -32.60 -16.55 -23.76
CA SER A 432 -31.32 -16.04 -24.25
C SER A 432 -30.25 -17.11 -24.10
N PRO A 433 -29.50 -17.44 -25.17
CA PRO A 433 -28.39 -18.38 -25.07
C PRO A 433 -27.26 -17.86 -24.16
N LEU A 434 -27.21 -16.55 -23.94
CA LEU A 434 -26.22 -15.92 -23.03
C LEU A 434 -26.63 -15.94 -21.57
N SER A 435 -27.85 -16.46 -21.24
CA SER A 435 -28.37 -16.46 -19.84
C SER A 435 -27.48 -17.17 -18.86
N GLY A 436 -26.64 -18.12 -19.29
CA GLY A 436 -25.71 -18.85 -18.42
C GLY A 436 -24.49 -18.04 -17.99
N CYS A 437 -24.03 -17.06 -18.79
CA CYS A 437 -22.82 -16.29 -18.49
C CYS A 437 -23.09 -14.89 -17.89
N VAL A 438 -24.30 -14.35 -18.05
CA VAL A 438 -24.67 -13.03 -17.53
C VAL A 438 -24.50 -12.92 -15.99
N PRO A 439 -24.80 -13.97 -15.13
CA PRO A 439 -24.50 -13.88 -13.69
C PRO A 439 -23.07 -13.59 -13.41
N MET A 440 -22.21 -14.27 -14.12
CA MET A 440 -20.78 -14.14 -13.94
C MET A 440 -20.31 -12.72 -14.23
N LEU A 441 -20.86 -12.07 -15.29
CA LEU A 441 -20.52 -10.69 -15.65
C LEU A 441 -20.91 -9.68 -14.57
N PHE A 442 -22.07 -9.85 -13.90
CA PHE A 442 -22.51 -8.97 -12.82
C PHE A 442 -21.85 -9.29 -11.47
N GLN A 443 -21.59 -10.57 -11.22
CA GLN A 443 -21.01 -11.00 -9.95
C GLN A 443 -19.50 -10.78 -9.86
N MET A 444 -18.76 -10.88 -10.99
CA MET A 444 -17.30 -10.73 -11.00
C MET A 444 -16.81 -9.38 -10.48
N PRO A 445 -17.39 -8.23 -10.88
CA PRO A 445 -16.97 -6.94 -10.33
C PRO A 445 -17.14 -6.85 -8.81
N ILE A 446 -18.25 -7.36 -8.29
CA ILE A 446 -18.53 -7.35 -6.85
C ILE A 446 -17.58 -8.29 -6.11
N LEU A 447 -17.36 -9.50 -6.64
CA LEU A 447 -16.43 -10.46 -6.06
C LEU A 447 -15.01 -9.92 -6.01
N LEU A 448 -14.53 -9.31 -7.10
CA LEU A 448 -13.20 -8.72 -7.17
C LEU A 448 -13.06 -7.49 -6.25
N ALA A 449 -14.12 -6.69 -6.12
CA ALA A 449 -14.14 -5.58 -5.17
C ALA A 449 -13.99 -6.09 -3.73
N VAL A 450 -14.82 -7.05 -3.32
CA VAL A 450 -14.79 -7.65 -1.97
C VAL A 450 -13.46 -8.38 -1.70
N PHE A 451 -12.90 -9.05 -2.71
CA PHE A 451 -11.59 -9.70 -2.62
C PHE A 451 -10.45 -8.70 -2.33
N ARG A 452 -10.57 -7.45 -2.82
CA ARG A 452 -9.64 -6.37 -2.49
C ARG A 452 -9.96 -5.70 -1.16
N PHE A 453 -11.23 -5.67 -0.77
CA PHE A 453 -11.69 -5.00 0.44
C PHE A 453 -11.16 -5.67 1.71
N PHE A 454 -11.41 -6.98 1.88
CA PHE A 454 -11.09 -7.67 3.13
C PHE A 454 -9.61 -7.65 3.52
N PRO A 455 -8.62 -7.93 2.64
CA PRO A 455 -7.20 -7.86 3.00
C PRO A 455 -6.73 -6.46 3.39
N ALA A 456 -7.44 -5.41 2.93
CA ALA A 456 -7.13 -4.03 3.24
C ALA A 456 -7.93 -3.47 4.43
N SER A 457 -8.91 -4.21 4.96
CA SER A 457 -9.75 -3.76 6.08
C SER A 457 -9.02 -3.93 7.40
N PHE A 458 -8.73 -2.79 8.04
CA PHE A 458 -8.06 -2.73 9.32
C PHE A 458 -8.87 -3.40 10.44
N GLU A 459 -10.19 -3.32 10.37
CA GLU A 459 -11.15 -3.82 11.36
C GLU A 459 -11.06 -5.32 11.58
N LEU A 460 -10.58 -6.08 10.59
CA LEU A 460 -10.41 -7.54 10.66
C LEU A 460 -9.19 -7.98 11.48
N ARG A 461 -8.24 -7.05 11.69
CA ARG A 461 -6.98 -7.33 12.33
C ARG A 461 -7.17 -7.82 13.77
N GLN A 462 -6.63 -9.00 14.06
CA GLN A 462 -6.68 -9.64 15.39
C GLN A 462 -8.11 -9.86 15.91
N LYS A 463 -9.06 -10.05 15.00
CA LYS A 463 -10.45 -10.41 15.34
C LYS A 463 -10.71 -11.86 14.97
N GLY A 464 -11.15 -12.65 15.96
CA GLY A 464 -11.47 -14.04 15.78
C GLY A 464 -12.94 -14.26 15.39
N PHE A 465 -13.22 -15.36 14.70
CA PHE A 465 -14.57 -15.85 14.44
C PHE A 465 -14.60 -17.37 14.27
N LEU A 466 -15.42 -18.06 15.05
CA LEU A 466 -15.50 -19.52 15.11
C LEU A 466 -14.12 -20.13 15.43
N TRP A 467 -13.54 -20.86 14.48
CA TRP A 467 -12.21 -21.48 14.61
C TRP A 467 -11.04 -20.59 14.20
N ALA A 468 -11.31 -19.49 13.47
CA ALA A 468 -10.28 -18.56 13.06
C ALA A 468 -9.94 -17.60 14.21
N GLU A 469 -8.68 -17.58 14.65
CA GLU A 469 -8.20 -16.69 15.71
C GLU A 469 -8.01 -15.25 15.20
N ASP A 470 -7.67 -15.09 13.94
CA ASP A 470 -7.41 -13.80 13.30
C ASP A 470 -7.91 -13.79 11.84
N LEU A 471 -9.01 -13.06 11.59
CA LEU A 471 -9.62 -12.92 10.26
C LEU A 471 -8.75 -12.15 9.25
N SER A 472 -7.68 -11.52 9.70
CA SER A 472 -6.75 -10.80 8.82
C SER A 472 -5.60 -11.68 8.32
N SER A 473 -5.46 -12.89 8.84
CA SER A 473 -4.42 -13.84 8.44
C SER A 473 -5.04 -15.19 8.05
N TYR A 474 -4.41 -15.90 7.12
CA TYR A 474 -4.87 -17.24 6.77
C TYR A 474 -4.29 -18.28 7.74
N ASP A 475 -5.04 -19.37 7.94
CA ASP A 475 -4.61 -20.52 8.71
C ASP A 475 -3.50 -21.27 7.96
N SER A 476 -2.46 -21.68 8.68
CA SER A 476 -1.31 -22.43 8.15
C SER A 476 -1.35 -23.86 8.66
#